data_bf94cc1b83ee0acd2853a8bb47a5a43b
#
_entry.id   bf94cc1b83ee0acd2853a8bb47a5a43b
#
_cell.length_a   1.000
_cell.length_b   1.000
_cell.length_c   1.000
_cell.angle_alpha   90.00
_cell.angle_beta   90.00
_cell.angle_gamma   90.00
#
_symmetry.space_group_name_H-M   'P 1'
#
loop_
_entity.id
_entity.type
_entity.pdbx_description
1 polymer ?
#
loop_
_entity_poly.entity_id
_entity_poly.type
_entity_poly.pdbx_seq_one_letter_code
_entity_poly.pdbx_strand_id
1 'polypeptide(L)'
;LSFVGEKSWFNDYDSNKDNEVTTYVSKNYQRGYIYRNLANKDVYVDPQLGRLVQNYRTGFVRLSISHYLDKDFQKAESALLKMEEIMPSSIIPIPSKQLQYQIAQVYNGVGNQDQMKYHMKELVQRKDLELEDYILYGKTFIQLLEDYDESKLIFETIYQNYTIIERSIIKRGFTATKISEKEWQDWQTSLPEIVYLLFLSYKNLEMYDEAKILLTDWIKKNPTDDNAQELLDEILQLESP
;
A
#
# COMPACT_ATOMS: atom_id res chain seq x y z
N LEU A 1 -29.08 -1.92 -4.27
CA LEU A 1 -28.80 -3.02 -3.35
C LEU A 1 -28.65 -2.39 -1.98
N SER A 2 -29.77 -2.29 -1.26
CA SER A 2 -29.69 -1.97 0.15
C SER A 2 -29.06 -3.17 0.84
N PHE A 3 -27.92 -2.97 1.52
CA PHE A 3 -27.43 -3.92 2.48
C PHE A 3 -28.49 -4.05 3.58
N VAL A 4 -29.25 -5.11 3.51
CA VAL A 4 -30.30 -5.37 4.52
C VAL A 4 -29.57 -5.77 5.78
N GLY A 5 -29.40 -4.79 6.66
CA GLY A 5 -28.90 -4.96 8.01
C GLY A 5 -27.43 -5.37 8.07
N GLU A 6 -26.56 -4.41 8.31
CA GLU A 6 -25.13 -4.59 8.60
C GLU A 6 -24.85 -5.73 9.59
N LYS A 7 -25.78 -5.99 10.48
CA LYS A 7 -25.73 -7.03 11.50
C LYS A 7 -25.88 -8.46 10.98
N SER A 8 -26.45 -8.66 9.79
CA SER A 8 -26.69 -10.00 9.27
C SER A 8 -25.46 -10.65 8.61
N TRP A 9 -24.39 -9.89 8.37
CA TRP A 9 -23.19 -10.36 7.69
C TRP A 9 -22.20 -11.07 8.61
N PHE A 10 -22.08 -10.59 9.84
CA PHE A 10 -21.06 -10.99 10.78
C PHE A 10 -21.59 -11.42 12.13
N ASN A 11 -22.83 -11.07 12.45
CA ASN A 11 -23.41 -11.45 13.73
C ASN A 11 -23.99 -12.83 13.65
N ASP A 12 -23.86 -13.51 14.76
CA ASP A 12 -24.70 -14.64 15.06
C ASP A 12 -26.15 -14.20 14.85
N TYR A 13 -26.73 -14.82 13.89
CA TYR A 13 -28.09 -14.56 13.55
C TYR A 13 -28.99 -14.88 14.75
N ASP A 14 -29.76 -13.91 15.13
CA ASP A 14 -30.85 -14.12 16.09
C ASP A 14 -31.99 -14.87 15.41
N SER A 15 -32.02 -16.18 15.63
CA SER A 15 -33.04 -17.09 15.11
C SER A 15 -34.47 -16.73 15.56
N ASN A 16 -34.60 -15.84 16.56
CA ASN A 16 -35.87 -15.46 17.14
C ASN A 16 -36.47 -14.20 16.50
N LYS A 17 -35.76 -13.54 15.59
CA LYS A 17 -36.23 -12.39 14.82
C LYS A 17 -36.60 -12.78 13.40
N ASP A 18 -37.48 -13.73 13.25
CA ASP A 18 -38.03 -14.08 11.95
C ASP A 18 -38.96 -12.96 11.46
N ASN A 19 -38.49 -12.15 10.52
CA ASN A 19 -39.38 -11.48 9.62
C ASN A 19 -39.59 -12.36 8.38
N GLU A 20 -40.66 -12.14 7.64
CA GLU A 20 -41.04 -13.00 6.49
C GLU A 20 -39.93 -13.15 5.45
N VAL A 21 -39.12 -12.13 5.23
CA VAL A 21 -38.00 -12.14 4.26
C VAL A 21 -36.84 -13.00 4.75
N THR A 22 -36.54 -12.92 6.03
CA THR A 22 -35.48 -13.73 6.63
C THR A 22 -35.86 -15.20 6.70
N THR A 23 -37.12 -15.51 6.95
CA THR A 23 -37.63 -16.90 7.00
C THR A 23 -37.56 -17.55 5.63
N TYR A 24 -37.83 -16.83 4.55
CA TYR A 24 -37.74 -17.36 3.19
C TYR A 24 -36.29 -17.69 2.82
N VAL A 25 -35.37 -16.78 3.10
CA VAL A 25 -33.95 -16.97 2.83
C VAL A 25 -33.35 -18.09 3.72
N SER A 26 -33.80 -18.21 4.97
CA SER A 26 -33.26 -19.15 5.94
C SER A 26 -33.64 -20.61 5.70
N LYS A 27 -34.78 -20.89 5.07
CA LYS A 27 -35.21 -22.26 4.80
C LYS A 27 -34.38 -23.02 3.78
N ASN A 28 -33.76 -22.31 2.86
CA ASN A 28 -33.09 -22.91 1.70
C ASN A 28 -31.63 -22.48 1.52
N TYR A 29 -31.16 -21.45 2.24
CA TYR A 29 -29.83 -20.90 2.08
C TYR A 29 -29.25 -20.52 3.44
N GLN A 30 -27.95 -20.69 3.58
CA GLN A 30 -27.24 -20.01 4.65
C GLN A 30 -27.45 -18.51 4.51
N ARG A 31 -27.67 -17.84 5.62
CA ARG A 31 -27.98 -16.42 5.65
C ARG A 31 -26.82 -15.60 5.12
N GLY A 32 -27.15 -14.54 4.41
CA GLY A 32 -26.22 -13.69 3.75
C GLY A 32 -25.97 -14.10 2.29
N TYR A 33 -24.99 -13.48 1.70
CA TYR A 33 -24.59 -13.78 0.33
C TYR A 33 -23.80 -15.11 0.29
N ILE A 34 -24.12 -15.94 -0.69
CA ILE A 34 -23.43 -17.19 -0.91
C ILE A 34 -22.32 -16.92 -1.92
N TYR A 35 -21.09 -16.97 -1.44
CA TYR A 35 -19.89 -16.86 -2.27
C TYR A 35 -19.41 -18.26 -2.61
N ARG A 36 -19.79 -18.77 -3.78
CA ARG A 36 -19.36 -20.11 -4.21
C ARG A 36 -18.15 -19.99 -5.11
N ASN A 37 -17.13 -20.79 -4.80
CA ASN A 37 -15.95 -21.01 -5.64
C ASN A 37 -15.08 -19.78 -5.94
N LEU A 38 -15.30 -18.62 -5.32
CA LEU A 38 -14.46 -17.44 -5.55
C LEU A 38 -13.04 -17.63 -5.00
N ALA A 39 -12.88 -18.44 -3.98
CA ALA A 39 -11.57 -18.82 -3.42
C ALA A 39 -10.94 -20.04 -4.11
N ASN A 40 -11.57 -20.60 -5.14
CA ASN A 40 -11.03 -21.75 -5.86
C ASN A 40 -10.22 -21.30 -7.07
N LYS A 41 -8.89 -21.49 -7.02
CA LYS A 41 -7.97 -21.13 -8.11
C LYS A 41 -8.22 -21.86 -9.45
N ASP A 42 -8.91 -23.00 -9.41
CA ASP A 42 -9.21 -23.80 -10.59
C ASP A 42 -10.49 -23.33 -11.31
N VAL A 43 -11.20 -22.37 -10.73
CA VAL A 43 -12.39 -21.77 -11.32
C VAL A 43 -12.03 -20.48 -12.05
N TYR A 44 -12.32 -20.45 -13.35
CA TYR A 44 -12.14 -19.25 -14.13
C TYR A 44 -13.14 -18.16 -13.71
N VAL A 45 -12.62 -17.01 -13.35
CA VAL A 45 -13.40 -15.80 -13.06
C VAL A 45 -13.31 -14.88 -14.28
N ASP A 46 -14.40 -14.76 -15.02
CA ASP A 46 -14.42 -13.87 -16.18
C ASP A 46 -14.31 -12.38 -15.74
N PRO A 47 -13.86 -11.48 -16.66
CA PRO A 47 -13.65 -10.07 -16.31
C PRO A 47 -14.90 -9.33 -15.81
N GLN A 48 -16.11 -9.72 -16.26
CA GLN A 48 -17.35 -9.08 -15.81
C GLN A 48 -17.69 -9.53 -14.40
N LEU A 49 -17.58 -10.83 -14.11
CA LEU A 49 -17.72 -11.37 -12.76
C LEU A 49 -16.66 -10.77 -11.84
N GLY A 50 -15.42 -10.62 -12.32
CA GLY A 50 -14.35 -9.97 -11.58
C GLY A 50 -14.72 -8.54 -11.14
N ARG A 51 -15.34 -7.74 -12.03
CA ARG A 51 -15.83 -6.40 -11.68
C ARG A 51 -16.95 -6.43 -10.64
N LEU A 52 -17.87 -7.37 -10.75
CA LEU A 52 -18.96 -7.51 -9.79
C LEU A 52 -18.42 -7.88 -8.40
N VAL A 53 -17.43 -8.76 -8.35
CA VAL A 53 -16.75 -9.16 -7.11
C VAL A 53 -16.10 -7.96 -6.40
N GLN A 54 -15.56 -6.98 -7.14
CA GLN A 54 -15.00 -5.77 -6.54
C GLN A 54 -16.05 -4.93 -5.79
N ASN A 55 -17.31 -4.94 -6.23
CA ASN A 55 -18.38 -4.28 -5.48
C ASN A 55 -18.61 -4.92 -4.11
N TYR A 56 -18.53 -6.24 -4.03
CA TYR A 56 -18.62 -6.95 -2.74
C TYR A 56 -17.41 -6.65 -1.86
N ARG A 57 -16.21 -6.67 -2.44
CA ARG A 57 -14.98 -6.30 -1.73
C ARG A 57 -15.08 -4.89 -1.13
N THR A 58 -15.53 -3.92 -1.92
CA THR A 58 -15.78 -2.55 -1.43
C THR A 58 -16.80 -2.52 -0.28
N GLY A 59 -17.81 -3.38 -0.33
CA GLY A 59 -18.79 -3.53 0.76
C GLY A 59 -18.13 -4.00 2.07
N PHE A 60 -17.26 -5.00 2.02
CA PHE A 60 -16.50 -5.46 3.18
C PHE A 60 -15.57 -4.38 3.75
N VAL A 61 -14.87 -3.66 2.88
CA VAL A 61 -13.97 -2.57 3.30
C VAL A 61 -14.77 -1.45 3.99
N ARG A 62 -15.92 -1.06 3.43
CA ARG A 62 -16.80 -0.06 4.06
C ARG A 62 -17.33 -0.52 5.42
N LEU A 63 -17.72 -1.79 5.53
CA LEU A 63 -18.17 -2.37 6.79
C LEU A 63 -17.04 -2.36 7.83
N SER A 64 -15.84 -2.76 7.42
CA SER A 64 -14.66 -2.71 8.27
C SER A 64 -14.36 -1.30 8.76
N ILE A 65 -14.38 -0.30 7.87
CA ILE A 65 -14.19 1.12 8.23
C ILE A 65 -15.28 1.58 9.21
N SER A 66 -16.53 1.19 8.99
CA SER A 66 -17.63 1.54 9.93
C SER A 66 -17.35 0.98 11.33
N HIS A 67 -16.99 -0.29 11.44
CA HIS A 67 -16.63 -0.88 12.73
C HIS A 67 -15.39 -0.23 13.35
N TYR A 68 -14.40 0.15 12.53
CA TYR A 68 -13.22 0.87 12.99
C TYR A 68 -13.58 2.23 13.61
N LEU A 69 -14.47 2.99 12.94
CA LEU A 69 -14.96 4.28 13.45
C LEU A 69 -15.76 4.13 14.73
N ASP A 70 -16.49 3.03 14.88
CA ASP A 70 -17.23 2.66 16.09
C ASP A 70 -16.27 2.09 17.19
N LYS A 71 -14.96 2.05 16.93
CA LYS A 71 -13.92 1.48 17.80
C LYS A 71 -14.09 -0.01 18.09
N ASP A 72 -14.84 -0.72 17.28
CA ASP A 72 -14.98 -2.18 17.31
C ASP A 72 -13.90 -2.81 16.41
N PHE A 73 -12.66 -2.73 16.85
CA PHE A 73 -11.48 -3.15 16.08
C PHE A 73 -11.52 -4.64 15.73
N GLN A 74 -12.07 -5.46 16.62
CA GLN A 74 -12.18 -6.90 16.37
C GLN A 74 -13.14 -7.19 15.21
N LYS A 75 -14.29 -6.51 15.14
CA LYS A 75 -15.20 -6.68 13.99
C LYS A 75 -14.65 -6.05 12.73
N ALA A 76 -13.95 -4.92 12.83
CA ALA A 76 -13.28 -4.30 11.70
C ALA A 76 -12.29 -5.27 11.04
N GLU A 77 -11.42 -5.90 11.84
CA GLU A 77 -10.48 -6.91 11.36
C GLU A 77 -11.20 -8.14 10.80
N SER A 78 -12.17 -8.69 11.55
CA SER A 78 -12.95 -9.86 11.12
C SER A 78 -13.61 -9.68 9.77
N ALA A 79 -14.08 -8.45 9.46
CA ALA A 79 -14.66 -8.12 8.17
C ALA A 79 -13.64 -8.26 7.02
N LEU A 80 -12.43 -7.77 7.20
CA LEU A 80 -11.36 -7.89 6.19
C LEU A 80 -10.85 -9.32 6.06
N LEU A 81 -10.64 -10.03 7.17
CA LEU A 81 -10.23 -11.43 7.13
C LEU A 81 -11.28 -12.29 6.42
N LYS A 82 -12.56 -12.04 6.68
CA LYS A 82 -13.64 -12.74 5.98
C LYS A 82 -13.69 -12.40 4.50
N MET A 83 -13.39 -11.17 4.12
CA MET A 83 -13.26 -10.77 2.73
C MET A 83 -12.14 -11.56 2.03
N GLU A 84 -10.96 -11.65 2.64
CA GLU A 84 -9.83 -12.39 2.07
C GLU A 84 -10.09 -13.91 2.03
N GLU A 85 -10.79 -14.48 3.01
CA GLU A 85 -11.21 -15.88 2.97
C GLU A 85 -12.11 -16.19 1.77
N ILE A 86 -13.06 -15.28 1.49
CA ILE A 86 -14.06 -15.46 0.42
C ILE A 86 -13.50 -15.11 -0.95
N MET A 87 -12.70 -14.06 -1.02
CA MET A 87 -12.19 -13.44 -2.25
C MET A 87 -10.69 -13.16 -2.10
N PRO A 88 -9.84 -14.19 -2.02
CA PRO A 88 -8.40 -13.99 -1.86
C PRO A 88 -7.83 -13.07 -2.94
N SER A 89 -7.07 -12.08 -2.54
CA SER A 89 -6.41 -11.14 -3.47
C SER A 89 -5.43 -11.83 -4.41
N SER A 90 -4.86 -12.96 -3.99
CA SER A 90 -4.01 -13.82 -4.82
C SER A 90 -4.73 -14.55 -5.96
N ILE A 91 -6.06 -14.71 -5.86
CA ILE A 91 -6.90 -15.36 -6.90
C ILE A 91 -7.68 -14.30 -7.68
N ILE A 92 -8.26 -13.34 -6.97
CA ILE A 92 -9.02 -12.23 -7.55
C ILE A 92 -8.29 -10.93 -7.18
N PRO A 93 -7.36 -10.44 -8.00
CA PRO A 93 -6.57 -9.25 -7.68
C PRO A 93 -7.42 -8.03 -7.38
N ILE A 94 -6.93 -7.16 -6.51
CA ILE A 94 -7.55 -5.86 -6.21
C ILE A 94 -7.14 -4.89 -7.31
N PRO A 95 -8.06 -4.40 -8.17
CA PRO A 95 -7.68 -3.58 -9.33
C PRO A 95 -7.28 -2.16 -8.93
N SER A 96 -7.84 -1.61 -7.85
CA SER A 96 -7.59 -0.26 -7.39
C SER A 96 -6.45 -0.21 -6.36
N LYS A 97 -5.39 0.52 -6.68
CA LYS A 97 -4.29 0.80 -5.73
C LYS A 97 -4.80 1.53 -4.49
N GLN A 98 -5.76 2.44 -4.66
CA GLN A 98 -6.37 3.18 -3.55
C GLN A 98 -7.14 2.26 -2.60
N LEU A 99 -7.94 1.33 -3.14
CA LEU A 99 -8.67 0.37 -2.31
C LEU A 99 -7.72 -0.55 -1.55
N GLN A 100 -6.67 -1.03 -2.20
CA GLN A 100 -5.66 -1.89 -1.57
C GLN A 100 -4.91 -1.15 -0.45
N TYR A 101 -4.58 0.13 -0.67
CA TYR A 101 -3.97 0.97 0.36
C TYR A 101 -4.92 1.23 1.54
N GLN A 102 -6.22 1.48 1.27
CA GLN A 102 -7.23 1.60 2.33
C GLN A 102 -7.33 0.33 3.18
N ILE A 103 -7.28 -0.84 2.58
CA ILE A 103 -7.27 -2.12 3.30
C ILE A 103 -6.03 -2.19 4.22
N ALA A 104 -4.85 -1.87 3.70
CA ALA A 104 -3.62 -1.82 4.49
C ALA A 104 -3.73 -0.85 5.67
N GLN A 105 -4.30 0.35 5.45
CA GLN A 105 -4.51 1.33 6.51
C GLN A 105 -5.48 0.86 7.59
N VAL A 106 -6.55 0.15 7.23
CA VAL A 106 -7.46 -0.42 8.24
C VAL A 106 -6.75 -1.50 9.06
N TYR A 107 -5.97 -2.36 8.43
CA TYR A 107 -5.16 -3.35 9.15
C TYR A 107 -4.17 -2.69 10.12
N ASN A 108 -3.53 -1.59 9.71
CA ASN A 108 -2.71 -0.79 10.61
C ASN A 108 -3.52 -0.26 11.81
N GLY A 109 -4.69 0.31 11.54
CA GLY A 109 -5.55 0.88 12.58
C GLY A 109 -6.06 -0.13 13.60
N VAL A 110 -6.25 -1.39 13.20
CA VAL A 110 -6.64 -2.49 14.11
C VAL A 110 -5.45 -3.22 14.72
N GLY A 111 -4.22 -2.86 14.38
CA GLY A 111 -2.99 -3.41 14.94
C GLY A 111 -2.50 -4.70 14.26
N ASN A 112 -3.07 -5.11 13.12
CA ASN A 112 -2.62 -6.27 12.36
C ASN A 112 -1.52 -5.89 11.37
N GLN A 113 -0.29 -5.78 11.88
CA GLN A 113 0.88 -5.35 11.10
C GLN A 113 1.26 -6.35 9.99
N ASP A 114 1.05 -7.65 10.21
CA ASP A 114 1.37 -8.68 9.22
C ASP A 114 0.51 -8.53 7.96
N GLN A 115 -0.79 -8.32 8.13
CA GLN A 115 -1.71 -8.09 7.01
C GLN A 115 -1.47 -6.73 6.34
N MET A 116 -1.18 -5.69 7.12
CA MET A 116 -0.76 -4.41 6.56
C MET A 116 0.48 -4.59 5.67
N LYS A 117 1.53 -5.22 6.18
CA LYS A 117 2.78 -5.46 5.45
C LYS A 117 2.55 -6.28 4.18
N TYR A 118 1.70 -7.31 4.25
CA TYR A 118 1.33 -8.11 3.09
C TYR A 118 0.73 -7.25 1.98
N HIS A 119 -0.30 -6.45 2.29
CA HIS A 119 -0.95 -5.58 1.30
C HIS A 119 -0.02 -4.49 0.77
N MET A 120 0.87 -3.94 1.61
CA MET A 120 1.86 -2.95 1.19
C MET A 120 2.89 -3.54 0.22
N LYS A 121 3.38 -4.77 0.46
CA LYS A 121 4.29 -5.48 -0.44
C LYS A 121 3.65 -5.76 -1.81
N GLU A 122 2.39 -6.18 -1.82
CA GLU A 122 1.63 -6.36 -3.07
C GLU A 122 1.43 -5.03 -3.82
N LEU A 123 1.25 -3.92 -3.08
CA LEU A 123 1.12 -2.59 -3.68
C LEU A 123 2.36 -2.17 -4.44
N VAL A 124 3.54 -2.28 -3.83
CA VAL A 124 4.79 -1.81 -4.46
C VAL A 124 5.22 -2.62 -5.68
N GLN A 125 4.65 -3.81 -5.87
CA GLN A 125 4.87 -4.65 -7.06
C GLN A 125 3.99 -4.28 -8.26
N ARG A 126 3.04 -3.36 -8.08
CA ARG A 126 2.13 -2.94 -9.15
C ARG A 126 2.88 -2.16 -10.23
N LYS A 127 2.39 -2.27 -11.48
CA LYS A 127 2.96 -1.59 -12.64
C LYS A 127 2.31 -0.24 -12.95
N ASP A 128 1.22 0.09 -12.24
CA ASP A 128 0.42 1.30 -12.44
C ASP A 128 0.71 2.37 -11.37
N LEU A 129 1.89 2.30 -10.75
CA LEU A 129 2.32 3.25 -9.73
C LEU A 129 2.98 4.46 -10.37
N GLU A 130 2.69 5.63 -9.82
CA GLU A 130 3.31 6.91 -10.10
C GLU A 130 4.36 7.24 -9.03
N LEU A 131 5.14 8.30 -9.25
CA LEU A 131 6.21 8.69 -8.31
C LEU A 131 5.67 8.94 -6.91
N GLU A 132 4.54 9.62 -6.80
CA GLU A 132 3.87 9.95 -5.54
C GLU A 132 3.43 8.71 -4.77
N ASP A 133 2.98 7.66 -5.48
CA ASP A 133 2.62 6.38 -4.86
C ASP A 133 3.84 5.72 -4.22
N TYR A 134 4.95 5.66 -4.93
CA TYR A 134 6.19 5.09 -4.41
C TYR A 134 6.69 5.85 -3.18
N ILE A 135 6.66 7.19 -3.21
CA ILE A 135 7.04 8.02 -2.07
C ILE A 135 6.11 7.74 -0.88
N LEU A 136 4.79 7.72 -1.11
CA LEU A 136 3.81 7.44 -0.07
C LEU A 136 4.03 6.05 0.56
N TYR A 137 4.22 5.04 -0.27
CA TYR A 137 4.40 3.66 0.22
C TYR A 137 5.75 3.47 0.91
N GLY A 138 6.82 4.04 0.37
CA GLY A 138 8.12 4.03 1.03
C GLY A 138 8.10 4.70 2.40
N LYS A 139 7.42 5.85 2.53
CA LYS A 139 7.17 6.50 3.84
C LYS A 139 6.36 5.61 4.78
N THR A 140 5.36 4.91 4.26
CA THR A 140 4.54 3.99 5.06
C THR A 140 5.39 2.85 5.64
N PHE A 141 6.33 2.31 4.87
CA PHE A 141 7.26 1.30 5.36
C PHE A 141 8.16 1.84 6.47
N ILE A 142 8.66 3.09 6.36
CA ILE A 142 9.47 3.71 7.42
C ILE A 142 8.63 3.99 8.67
N GLN A 143 7.50 4.68 8.52
CA GLN A 143 6.79 5.32 9.62
C GLN A 143 5.86 4.39 10.39
N LEU A 144 5.27 3.40 9.70
CA LEU A 144 4.24 2.55 10.27
C LEU A 144 4.68 1.09 10.43
N LEU A 145 5.59 0.63 9.58
CA LEU A 145 6.06 -0.75 9.57
C LEU A 145 7.49 -0.91 10.09
N GLU A 146 8.24 0.19 10.22
CA GLU A 146 9.66 0.21 10.57
C GLU A 146 10.49 -0.78 9.71
N ASP A 147 10.02 -1.00 8.45
CA ASP A 147 10.63 -1.93 7.50
C ASP A 147 11.57 -1.16 6.56
N TYR A 148 12.77 -0.90 7.06
CA TYR A 148 13.76 -0.11 6.35
C TYR A 148 14.34 -0.83 5.14
N ASP A 149 14.33 -2.17 5.10
CA ASP A 149 14.76 -2.94 3.93
C ASP A 149 13.85 -2.72 2.72
N GLU A 150 12.53 -2.81 2.91
CA GLU A 150 11.57 -2.55 1.84
C GLU A 150 11.59 -1.08 1.42
N SER A 151 11.68 -0.17 2.38
CA SER A 151 11.81 1.27 2.11
C SER A 151 13.07 1.58 1.29
N LYS A 152 14.22 1.04 1.68
CA LYS A 152 15.49 1.15 0.95
C LYS A 152 15.31 0.71 -0.50
N LEU A 153 14.77 -0.49 -0.73
CA LEU A 153 14.58 -1.03 -2.07
C LEU A 153 13.73 -0.10 -2.96
N ILE A 154 12.67 0.47 -2.40
CA ILE A 154 11.81 1.43 -3.10
C ILE A 154 12.60 2.67 -3.48
N PHE A 155 13.27 3.32 -2.50
CA PHE A 155 13.95 4.59 -2.74
C PHE A 155 15.22 4.44 -3.58
N GLU A 156 15.97 3.33 -3.45
CA GLU A 156 17.08 3.00 -4.37
C GLU A 156 16.56 2.90 -5.81
N THR A 157 15.47 2.19 -6.03
CA THR A 157 14.88 2.03 -7.36
C THR A 157 14.47 3.39 -7.96
N ILE A 158 13.82 4.24 -7.16
CA ILE A 158 13.42 5.59 -7.59
C ILE A 158 14.67 6.43 -7.91
N TYR A 159 15.66 6.45 -7.04
CA TYR A 159 16.88 7.24 -7.21
C TYR A 159 17.70 6.79 -8.43
N GLN A 160 17.79 5.47 -8.66
CA GLN A 160 18.42 4.92 -9.86
C GLN A 160 17.68 5.34 -11.13
N ASN A 161 16.35 5.23 -11.14
CA ASN A 161 15.53 5.66 -12.27
C ASN A 161 15.71 7.16 -12.56
N TYR A 162 15.70 8.01 -11.52
CA TYR A 162 16.01 9.42 -11.66
C TYR A 162 17.35 9.63 -12.35
N THR A 163 18.40 8.98 -11.88
CA THR A 163 19.76 9.12 -12.42
C THR A 163 19.85 8.69 -13.89
N ILE A 164 19.16 7.63 -14.28
CA ILE A 164 19.09 7.15 -15.67
C ILE A 164 18.39 8.18 -16.56
N ILE A 165 17.25 8.72 -16.10
CA ILE A 165 16.47 9.74 -16.82
C ILE A 165 17.28 11.03 -16.96
N GLU A 166 17.87 11.52 -15.87
CA GLU A 166 18.73 12.72 -15.87
C GLU A 166 19.86 12.59 -16.92
N ARG A 167 20.59 11.48 -16.91
CA ARG A 167 21.64 11.23 -17.90
C ARG A 167 21.12 11.18 -19.33
N SER A 168 19.93 10.63 -19.53
CA SER A 168 19.32 10.56 -20.86
C SER A 168 18.90 11.95 -21.35
N ILE A 169 18.31 12.77 -20.49
CA ILE A 169 17.92 14.15 -20.81
C ILE A 169 19.15 14.99 -21.14
N ILE A 170 20.21 14.92 -20.32
CA ILE A 170 21.46 15.66 -20.54
C ILE A 170 22.10 15.26 -21.88
N LYS A 171 22.11 13.96 -22.20
CA LYS A 171 22.80 13.46 -23.41
C LYS A 171 22.02 13.62 -24.69
N ARG A 172 20.68 13.52 -24.65
CA ARG A 172 19.81 13.38 -25.85
C ARG A 172 18.62 14.33 -25.87
N GLY A 173 18.38 15.10 -24.80
CA GLY A 173 17.21 15.94 -24.62
C GLY A 173 15.94 15.16 -24.26
N PHE A 174 14.84 15.87 -23.97
CA PHE A 174 13.56 15.29 -23.57
C PHE A 174 12.93 14.39 -24.64
N THR A 175 13.17 14.67 -25.92
CA THR A 175 12.63 13.87 -27.04
C THR A 175 13.08 12.42 -27.03
N ALA A 176 14.18 12.11 -26.35
CA ALA A 176 14.71 10.76 -26.21
C ALA A 176 14.20 10.02 -24.96
N THR A 177 13.42 10.71 -24.12
CA THR A 177 12.80 10.13 -22.92
C THR A 177 11.29 10.01 -23.14
N LYS A 178 10.65 9.12 -22.35
CA LYS A 178 9.17 9.03 -22.36
C LYS A 178 8.53 9.97 -21.33
N ILE A 179 9.31 10.86 -20.72
CA ILE A 179 8.91 11.74 -19.64
C ILE A 179 8.71 13.13 -20.20
N SER A 180 7.61 13.78 -19.86
CA SER A 180 7.34 15.18 -20.16
C SER A 180 8.20 16.11 -19.29
N GLU A 181 8.35 17.37 -19.72
CA GLU A 181 9.05 18.39 -18.92
C GLU A 181 8.40 18.61 -17.55
N LYS A 182 7.07 18.52 -17.49
CA LYS A 182 6.32 18.64 -16.23
C LYS A 182 6.63 17.49 -15.28
N GLU A 183 6.53 16.26 -15.75
CA GLU A 183 6.89 15.08 -14.96
C GLU A 183 8.33 15.16 -14.47
N TRP A 184 9.25 15.67 -15.30
CA TRP A 184 10.62 15.86 -14.87
C TRP A 184 10.77 16.92 -13.76
N GLN A 185 10.01 17.99 -13.81
CA GLN A 185 9.97 18.99 -12.73
C GLN A 185 9.41 18.38 -11.44
N ASP A 186 8.39 17.55 -11.53
CA ASP A 186 7.83 16.83 -10.37
C ASP A 186 8.90 15.91 -9.75
N TRP A 187 9.67 15.19 -10.57
CA TRP A 187 10.82 14.40 -10.11
C TRP A 187 11.88 15.24 -9.41
N GLN A 188 12.27 16.37 -9.99
CA GLN A 188 13.27 17.27 -9.41
C GLN A 188 12.81 17.85 -8.07
N THR A 189 11.54 18.20 -7.97
CA THR A 189 10.94 18.74 -6.74
C THR A 189 10.91 17.70 -5.62
N SER A 190 10.66 16.42 -5.95
CA SER A 190 10.57 15.34 -4.98
C SER A 190 11.95 14.76 -4.59
N LEU A 191 12.99 15.04 -5.38
CA LEU A 191 14.30 14.41 -5.21
C LEU A 191 14.95 14.66 -3.84
N PRO A 192 14.92 15.86 -3.25
CA PRO A 192 15.48 16.08 -1.92
C PRO A 192 14.84 15.17 -0.86
N GLU A 193 13.51 14.99 -0.93
CA GLU A 193 12.79 14.12 -0.03
C GLU A 193 13.15 12.65 -0.24
N ILE A 194 13.29 12.21 -1.49
CA ILE A 194 13.71 10.83 -1.84
C ILE A 194 15.11 10.55 -1.27
N VAL A 195 16.04 11.48 -1.42
CA VAL A 195 17.41 11.35 -0.88
C VAL A 195 17.38 11.25 0.64
N TYR A 196 16.59 12.08 1.31
CA TYR A 196 16.42 12.03 2.76
C TYR A 196 15.83 10.71 3.25
N LEU A 197 14.79 10.21 2.59
CA LEU A 197 14.14 8.95 2.96
C LEU A 197 15.04 7.72 2.71
N LEU A 198 15.83 7.77 1.62
CA LEU A 198 16.85 6.75 1.35
C LEU A 198 17.97 6.79 2.40
N PHE A 199 18.43 7.99 2.77
CA PHE A 199 19.37 8.17 3.86
C PHE A 199 18.85 7.59 5.17
N LEU A 200 17.59 7.88 5.55
CA LEU A 200 16.96 7.32 6.75
C LEU A 200 16.95 5.79 6.73
N SER A 201 16.67 5.20 5.57
CA SER A 201 16.68 3.75 5.41
C SER A 201 18.08 3.17 5.61
N TYR A 202 19.09 3.75 4.98
CA TYR A 202 20.50 3.34 5.16
C TYR A 202 20.96 3.49 6.61
N LYS A 203 20.66 4.63 7.25
CA LYS A 203 21.06 4.90 8.64
C LYS A 203 20.48 3.85 9.60
N ASN A 204 19.18 3.53 9.47
CA ASN A 204 18.53 2.56 10.35
C ASN A 204 18.94 1.11 10.06
N LEU A 205 19.50 0.83 8.89
CA LEU A 205 20.12 -0.45 8.53
C LEU A 205 21.62 -0.50 8.82
N GLU A 206 22.19 0.54 9.46
CA GLU A 206 23.61 0.68 9.74
C GLU A 206 24.51 0.63 8.49
N MET A 207 23.93 0.96 7.32
CA MET A 207 24.62 1.05 6.02
C MET A 207 25.28 2.42 5.86
N TYR A 208 26.23 2.72 6.73
CA TYR A 208 26.83 4.07 6.83
C TYR A 208 27.66 4.44 5.61
N ASP A 209 28.34 3.48 4.98
CA ASP A 209 29.12 3.72 3.77
C ASP A 209 28.25 4.15 2.61
N GLU A 210 27.10 3.49 2.39
CA GLU A 210 26.13 3.85 1.37
C GLU A 210 25.48 5.21 1.65
N ALA A 211 25.17 5.48 2.91
CA ALA A 211 24.66 6.78 3.34
C ALA A 211 25.65 7.92 3.04
N LYS A 212 26.95 7.72 3.34
CA LYS A 212 28.01 8.70 3.01
C LYS A 212 28.15 8.93 1.52
N ILE A 213 28.15 7.88 0.72
CA ILE A 213 28.24 7.99 -0.73
C ILE A 213 27.06 8.78 -1.27
N LEU A 214 25.83 8.45 -0.86
CA LEU A 214 24.61 9.13 -1.26
C LEU A 214 24.69 10.63 -0.95
N LEU A 215 24.98 11.00 0.29
CA LEU A 215 25.03 12.40 0.72
C LEU A 215 26.19 13.16 0.08
N THR A 216 27.35 12.55 -0.05
CA THR A 216 28.50 13.18 -0.73
C THR A 216 28.18 13.49 -2.18
N ASP A 217 27.55 12.58 -2.91
CA ASP A 217 27.16 12.82 -4.30
C ASP A 217 26.01 13.82 -4.42
N TRP A 218 25.12 13.85 -3.45
CA TRP A 218 24.05 14.86 -3.37
C TRP A 218 24.61 16.26 -3.13
N ILE A 219 25.48 16.44 -2.14
CA ILE A 219 26.10 17.74 -1.78
C ILE A 219 26.94 18.29 -2.94
N LYS A 220 27.65 17.45 -3.69
CA LYS A 220 28.37 17.89 -4.91
C LYS A 220 27.44 18.56 -5.93
N LYS A 221 26.21 18.08 -6.06
CA LYS A 221 25.21 18.64 -6.97
C LYS A 221 24.45 19.81 -6.36
N ASN A 222 24.29 19.82 -5.04
CA ASN A 222 23.50 20.78 -4.25
C ASN A 222 24.35 21.35 -3.10
N PRO A 223 25.37 22.16 -3.38
CA PRO A 223 26.32 22.62 -2.35
C PRO A 223 25.74 23.59 -1.32
N THR A 224 24.51 24.06 -1.52
CA THR A 224 23.79 24.95 -0.59
C THR A 224 22.74 24.21 0.24
N ASP A 225 22.74 22.88 0.22
CA ASP A 225 21.85 22.06 1.05
C ASP A 225 22.53 21.80 2.41
N ASP A 226 22.32 22.74 3.34
CA ASP A 226 22.89 22.66 4.70
C ASP A 226 22.37 21.42 5.45
N ASN A 227 21.14 21.00 5.22
CA ASN A 227 20.58 19.80 5.86
C ASN A 227 21.35 18.54 5.45
N ALA A 228 21.70 18.40 4.18
CA ALA A 228 22.47 17.25 3.70
C ALA A 228 23.87 17.23 4.32
N GLN A 229 24.46 18.40 4.58
CA GLN A 229 25.77 18.49 5.24
C GLN A 229 25.65 18.07 6.72
N GLU A 230 24.62 18.51 7.43
CA GLU A 230 24.36 18.09 8.83
C GLU A 230 24.16 16.58 8.94
N LEU A 231 23.43 15.97 7.99
CA LEU A 231 23.21 14.52 7.94
C LEU A 231 24.52 13.75 7.68
N LEU A 232 25.39 14.28 6.82
CA LEU A 232 26.71 13.67 6.58
C LEU A 232 27.59 13.74 7.84
N ASP A 233 27.60 14.86 8.52
CA ASP A 233 28.35 15.04 9.78
C ASP A 233 27.83 14.09 10.87
N GLU A 234 26.51 13.87 10.94
CA GLU A 234 25.90 12.89 11.84
C GLU A 234 26.43 11.47 11.61
N ILE A 235 26.48 11.01 10.34
CA ILE A 235 27.01 9.68 10.02
C ILE A 235 28.49 9.55 10.38
N LEU A 236 29.28 10.60 10.12
CA LEU A 236 30.70 10.59 10.46
C LEU A 236 30.95 10.51 11.98
N GLN A 237 30.04 11.07 12.78
CA GLN A 237 30.09 10.95 14.24
C GLN A 237 29.72 9.55 14.74
N LEU A 238 28.74 8.89 14.09
CA LEU A 238 28.33 7.52 14.44
C LEU A 238 29.40 6.47 14.17
N GLU A 239 30.30 6.72 13.22
CA GLU A 239 31.43 5.83 12.91
C GLU A 239 32.69 6.13 13.74
N SER A 240 32.72 7.25 14.40
CA SER A 240 33.88 7.60 15.25
C SER A 240 33.82 6.75 16.53
N PRO A 241 34.86 5.97 16.86
CA PRO A 241 34.88 5.10 18.02
C PRO A 241 34.84 5.87 19.35
#